data_22f65a47ecb3df752c04c492a0b9fd13
#
_entry.id   22f65a47ecb3df752c04c492a0b9fd13
#
_cell.length_a   1.000
_cell.length_b   1.000
_cell.length_c   1.000
_cell.angle_alpha   90.00
_cell.angle_beta   90.00
_cell.angle_gamma   90.00
#
_symmetry.space_group_name_H-M   'P 1'
#
loop_
_entity.id
_entity.type
_entity.pdbx_description
1 polymer ?
#
loop_
_entity_poly.entity_id
_entity_poly.type
_entity_poly.pdbx_seq_one_letter_code
_entity_poly.pdbx_strand_id
1 'polypeptide(L)'
;MLMIQQGPAAGPKLEKILASGFCEGVIWDPRDLRPKKINQYIQENEKYDWLLHMMEFKQYYQQFDKSDKKKLKDYVQFPTAPLDRTFLKQQKNLDDLVFNNFDFQHLVALDYICTPTFYVEDFGHRIIERIIEIWQKSVSFIESEGLTKPLFATMVISEKAFSNYDYIGDFLDDLGDLSGSVKGVYFTVDRNEMSPLRHRFDVKSLTNILQFIHDLKLMGLTVIVGFTSVEGLLYSSVGADFVGTGWFYSLRKFNRIQKGLPPEKSFGIQKKRYTSIKVFSEVPLQEAIYNVGSPSHSLILNDCFIDNELMSGLEIDEINSNDCYLQHFEEMHKYIKLIDSYPDVVEKTDKILELLETAKINIEKFNNLPHNTYPINGDHINQYSKAIRNVKEANFL
;
A
#
# COMPACT_ATOMS: atom_id res chain seq x y z
N MET A 1 -6.50 2.53 -9.93
CA MET A 1 -5.17 2.46 -10.59
C MET A 1 -4.15 1.84 -9.64
N LEU A 2 -3.07 1.20 -10.16
CA LEU A 2 -2.05 0.49 -9.37
C LEU A 2 -0.71 1.24 -9.41
N MET A 3 -0.09 1.46 -8.24
CA MET A 3 1.26 2.02 -8.13
C MET A 3 2.25 0.99 -7.55
N ILE A 4 3.49 1.07 -7.99
CA ILE A 4 4.57 0.26 -7.42
C ILE A 4 5.05 0.91 -6.12
N GLN A 5 4.93 0.19 -5.01
CA GLN A 5 5.64 0.53 -3.78
C GLN A 5 7.09 0.09 -3.92
N GLN A 6 7.99 1.03 -4.22
CA GLN A 6 9.39 0.72 -4.43
C GLN A 6 10.05 0.26 -3.12
N GLY A 7 10.90 -0.71 -3.23
CA GLY A 7 11.67 -1.26 -2.13
C GLY A 7 13.11 -1.58 -2.52
N PRO A 8 13.87 -2.22 -1.64
CA PRO A 8 15.25 -2.58 -1.92
C PRO A 8 15.37 -3.49 -3.15
N ALA A 9 16.55 -3.48 -3.78
CA ALA A 9 16.88 -4.30 -4.95
C ALA A 9 15.91 -4.09 -6.14
N ALA A 10 15.64 -2.81 -6.49
CA ALA A 10 14.77 -2.44 -7.61
C ALA A 10 15.22 -3.10 -8.92
N GLY A 11 16.26 -2.60 -9.57
CA GLY A 11 16.88 -3.17 -10.77
C GLY A 11 15.93 -3.89 -11.73
N PRO A 12 16.27 -5.12 -12.15
CA PRO A 12 15.50 -5.88 -13.14
C PRO A 12 14.02 -6.11 -12.76
N LYS A 13 13.67 -6.09 -11.46
CA LYS A 13 12.28 -6.25 -11.01
C LYS A 13 11.44 -5.05 -11.41
N LEU A 14 11.93 -3.86 -11.09
CA LEU A 14 11.26 -2.62 -11.43
C LEU A 14 11.13 -2.48 -12.95
N GLU A 15 12.22 -2.69 -13.67
CA GLU A 15 12.25 -2.62 -15.14
C GLU A 15 11.21 -3.57 -15.77
N LYS A 16 11.13 -4.81 -15.28
CA LYS A 16 10.19 -5.80 -15.79
C LYS A 16 8.73 -5.40 -15.52
N ILE A 17 8.43 -4.89 -14.33
CA ILE A 17 7.08 -4.44 -13.98
C ILE A 17 6.71 -3.21 -14.80
N LEU A 18 7.60 -2.22 -14.96
CA LEU A 18 7.36 -1.04 -15.78
C LEU A 18 7.12 -1.42 -17.24
N ALA A 19 7.94 -2.34 -17.79
CA ALA A 19 7.80 -2.79 -19.17
C ALA A 19 6.51 -3.57 -19.44
N SER A 20 5.90 -4.18 -18.42
CA SER A 20 4.66 -4.95 -18.58
C SER A 20 3.41 -4.08 -18.73
N GLY A 21 3.45 -2.82 -18.30
CA GLY A 21 2.28 -1.95 -18.26
C GLY A 21 1.26 -2.30 -17.15
N PHE A 22 1.65 -3.10 -16.16
CA PHE A 22 0.76 -3.49 -15.05
C PHE A 22 0.75 -2.49 -13.88
N CYS A 23 1.16 -1.24 -14.11
CA CYS A 23 1.11 -0.18 -13.11
C CYS A 23 1.02 1.18 -13.77
N GLU A 24 0.48 2.16 -13.08
CA GLU A 24 0.33 3.54 -13.53
C GLU A 24 1.22 4.53 -12.75
N GLY A 25 2.06 4.05 -11.84
CA GLY A 25 2.97 4.93 -11.12
C GLY A 25 3.93 4.22 -10.19
N VAL A 26 4.85 5.00 -9.62
CA VAL A 26 5.86 4.52 -8.67
C VAL A 26 5.89 5.43 -7.44
N ILE A 27 5.82 4.82 -6.27
CA ILE A 27 6.04 5.45 -4.98
C ILE A 27 7.49 5.15 -4.57
N TRP A 28 8.36 6.13 -4.69
CA TRP A 28 9.79 6.01 -4.43
C TRP A 28 10.12 6.04 -2.95
N ASP A 29 11.02 5.19 -2.49
CA ASP A 29 11.58 5.23 -1.15
C ASP A 29 13.02 5.75 -1.18
N PRO A 30 13.29 6.98 -0.73
CA PRO A 30 14.62 7.58 -0.75
C PRO A 30 15.61 6.85 0.16
N ARG A 31 15.15 6.03 1.09
CA ARG A 31 16.00 5.18 1.92
C ARG A 31 16.68 4.09 1.10
N ASP A 32 16.00 3.56 0.10
CA ASP A 32 16.48 2.45 -0.72
C ASP A 32 17.22 2.94 -1.96
N LEU A 33 16.85 4.10 -2.52
CA LEU A 33 17.47 4.69 -3.70
C LEU A 33 17.80 6.18 -3.49
N ARG A 34 19.00 6.58 -3.92
CA ARG A 34 19.43 8.00 -3.91
C ARG A 34 18.70 8.79 -5.00
N PRO A 35 18.46 10.11 -4.81
CA PRO A 35 17.81 10.97 -5.80
C PRO A 35 18.35 10.83 -7.22
N LYS A 36 19.69 10.82 -7.37
CA LYS A 36 20.34 10.62 -8.67
C LYS A 36 19.92 9.32 -9.35
N LYS A 37 19.77 8.23 -8.59
CA LYS A 37 19.36 6.92 -9.15
C LYS A 37 17.88 6.90 -9.46
N ILE A 38 17.05 7.55 -8.66
CA ILE A 38 15.62 7.72 -8.94
C ILE A 38 15.45 8.51 -10.26
N ASN A 39 16.12 9.66 -10.39
CA ASN A 39 16.09 10.45 -11.62
C ASN A 39 16.56 9.65 -12.85
N GLN A 40 17.59 8.83 -12.69
CA GLN A 40 18.03 7.93 -13.76
C GLN A 40 16.91 6.98 -14.19
N TYR A 41 16.21 6.33 -13.23
CA TYR A 41 15.08 5.46 -13.55
C TYR A 41 13.92 6.21 -14.21
N ILE A 42 13.61 7.43 -13.75
CA ILE A 42 12.57 8.26 -14.39
C ILE A 42 12.96 8.54 -15.84
N GLN A 43 14.18 9.00 -16.10
CA GLN A 43 14.66 9.29 -17.45
C GLN A 43 14.70 8.06 -18.36
N GLU A 44 15.16 6.92 -17.87
CA GLU A 44 15.19 5.66 -18.63
C GLU A 44 13.78 5.18 -19.02
N ASN A 45 12.75 5.66 -18.32
CA ASN A 45 11.35 5.29 -18.51
C ASN A 45 10.46 6.43 -19.02
N GLU A 46 11.01 7.56 -19.46
CA GLU A 46 10.26 8.70 -20.04
C GLU A 46 9.35 8.30 -21.23
N LYS A 47 9.66 7.19 -21.90
CA LYS A 47 8.76 6.60 -22.93
C LYS A 47 7.39 6.16 -22.38
N TYR A 48 7.24 6.03 -21.08
CA TYR A 48 5.99 5.76 -20.37
C TYR A 48 5.48 7.07 -19.76
N ASP A 49 5.04 8.00 -20.58
CA ASP A 49 4.54 9.34 -20.22
C ASP A 49 3.32 9.34 -19.30
N TRP A 50 2.67 8.18 -19.16
CA TRP A 50 1.55 7.93 -18.27
C TRP A 50 1.97 7.54 -16.84
N LEU A 51 3.27 7.25 -16.58
CA LEU A 51 3.74 6.90 -15.26
C LEU A 51 3.78 8.12 -14.34
N LEU A 52 3.16 7.97 -13.17
CA LEU A 52 3.16 8.97 -12.12
C LEU A 52 4.25 8.66 -11.09
N HIS A 53 4.99 9.68 -10.69
CA HIS A 53 6.07 9.55 -9.73
C HIS A 53 5.79 10.37 -8.48
N MET A 54 5.78 9.70 -7.32
CA MET A 54 5.73 10.33 -6.01
C MET A 54 6.78 9.73 -5.07
N MET A 55 6.97 10.35 -3.92
CA MET A 55 7.95 9.87 -2.94
C MET A 55 7.29 9.71 -1.57
N GLU A 56 7.65 8.67 -0.85
CA GLU A 56 7.27 8.52 0.55
C GLU A 56 8.50 8.56 1.45
N PHE A 57 8.27 8.95 2.69
CA PHE A 57 9.34 9.18 3.66
C PHE A 57 9.17 8.28 4.89
N LYS A 58 9.38 6.98 4.71
CA LYS A 58 9.29 5.98 5.80
C LYS A 58 10.12 6.34 7.02
N GLN A 59 11.24 7.05 6.81
CA GLN A 59 12.15 7.47 7.87
C GLN A 59 11.50 8.39 8.90
N TYR A 60 10.40 9.07 8.59
CA TYR A 60 9.71 9.93 9.56
C TYR A 60 8.93 9.13 10.61
N TYR A 61 8.61 7.88 10.32
CA TYR A 61 7.72 7.09 11.17
C TYR A 61 8.22 5.68 11.49
N GLN A 62 9.31 5.23 10.87
CA GLN A 62 9.99 4.00 11.25
C GLN A 62 11.05 4.28 12.31
N GLN A 63 11.19 3.38 13.29
CA GLN A 63 12.36 3.41 14.19
C GLN A 63 13.59 3.03 13.37
N PHE A 64 14.56 3.93 13.33
CA PHE A 64 15.80 3.73 12.61
C PHE A 64 16.67 2.66 13.31
N ASP A 65 17.08 1.68 12.56
CA ASP A 65 18.25 0.88 12.89
C ASP A 65 19.53 1.74 12.74
N LYS A 66 20.59 1.35 13.46
CA LYS A 66 21.92 2.00 13.37
C LYS A 66 22.48 2.02 11.93
N SER A 67 22.11 1.02 11.11
CA SER A 67 22.49 0.93 9.70
C SER A 67 21.82 2.00 8.84
N ASP A 68 20.54 2.32 9.13
CA ASP A 68 19.80 3.34 8.39
C ASP A 68 20.29 4.75 8.68
N LYS A 69 20.73 5.01 9.93
CA LYS A 69 21.39 6.28 10.28
C LYS A 69 22.64 6.56 9.44
N LYS A 70 23.37 5.52 9.01
CA LYS A 70 24.56 5.67 8.18
C LYS A 70 24.21 6.03 6.73
N LYS A 71 23.13 5.49 6.19
CA LYS A 71 22.64 5.81 4.85
C LYS A 71 22.02 7.19 4.78
N LEU A 72 21.27 7.59 5.82
CA LEU A 72 20.62 8.90 5.90
C LEU A 72 21.59 10.04 6.15
N LYS A 73 22.79 9.79 6.70
CA LYS A 73 23.86 10.80 6.84
C LYS A 73 24.32 11.38 5.51
N ASP A 74 24.14 10.65 4.42
CA ASP A 74 24.45 11.14 3.08
C ASP A 74 23.38 12.13 2.55
N TYR A 75 22.26 12.28 3.25
CA TYR A 75 21.20 13.24 2.98
C TYR A 75 21.29 14.37 3.99
N VAL A 76 22.09 15.39 3.69
CA VAL A 76 22.33 16.56 4.57
C VAL A 76 21.05 17.27 4.96
N GLN A 77 19.97 17.10 4.18
CA GLN A 77 18.68 17.76 4.32
C GLN A 77 17.66 16.96 5.15
N PHE A 78 17.95 15.72 5.51
CA PHE A 78 17.04 14.96 6.38
C PHE A 78 17.24 15.34 7.84
N PRO A 79 16.15 15.67 8.56
CA PRO A 79 16.23 15.82 10.00
C PRO A 79 16.68 14.49 10.61
N THR A 80 17.95 14.41 11.00
CA THR A 80 18.53 13.24 11.66
C THR A 80 18.12 13.13 13.13
N ALA A 81 17.40 14.13 13.64
CA ALA A 81 16.86 14.13 14.98
C ALA A 81 15.70 13.13 15.11
N PRO A 82 15.59 12.41 16.21
CA PRO A 82 14.40 11.62 16.47
C PRO A 82 13.19 12.56 16.49
N LEU A 83 12.19 12.25 15.66
CA LEU A 83 10.92 12.95 15.63
C LEU A 83 10.12 12.55 16.89
N ASP A 84 10.55 13.08 18.03
CA ASP A 84 9.91 12.85 19.32
C ASP A 84 8.95 13.99 19.70
N ARG A 85 8.23 13.79 20.80
CA ARG A 85 7.28 14.78 21.32
C ARG A 85 7.94 16.14 21.63
N THR A 86 9.23 16.16 21.93
CA THR A 86 9.97 17.39 22.24
C THR A 86 10.29 18.15 20.96
N PHE A 87 10.68 17.44 19.90
CA PHE A 87 10.87 18.01 18.57
C PHE A 87 9.60 18.70 18.06
N LEU A 88 8.44 18.02 18.20
CA LEU A 88 7.15 18.49 17.72
C LEU A 88 6.61 19.74 18.45
N LYS A 89 7.10 20.04 19.65
CA LYS A 89 6.66 21.21 20.42
C LYS A 89 7.24 22.53 19.91
N GLN A 90 8.33 22.49 19.18
CA GLN A 90 9.03 23.69 18.73
C GLN A 90 8.60 24.05 17.31
N GLN A 91 7.99 25.22 17.14
CA GLN A 91 7.53 25.74 15.86
C GLN A 91 8.61 25.73 14.79
N LYS A 92 9.81 26.20 15.12
CA LYS A 92 10.95 26.19 14.22
C LYS A 92 11.26 24.80 13.64
N ASN A 93 11.10 23.75 14.44
CA ASN A 93 11.36 22.39 13.99
C ASN A 93 10.35 21.94 12.92
N LEU A 94 9.10 22.40 13.01
CA LEU A 94 8.08 22.11 12.00
C LEU A 94 8.38 22.85 10.69
N ASP A 95 8.80 24.11 10.77
CA ASP A 95 9.20 24.89 9.60
C ASP A 95 10.41 24.27 8.90
N ASP A 96 11.44 23.92 9.67
CA ASP A 96 12.63 23.24 9.16
C ASP A 96 12.29 21.85 8.54
N LEU A 97 11.33 21.12 9.13
CA LEU A 97 10.86 19.85 8.63
C LEU A 97 10.17 19.99 7.27
N VAL A 98 9.28 20.96 7.14
CA VAL A 98 8.57 21.25 5.88
C VAL A 98 9.56 21.69 4.82
N PHE A 99 10.41 22.67 5.11
CA PHE A 99 11.42 23.17 4.20
C PHE A 99 12.34 22.04 3.69
N ASN A 100 12.96 21.28 4.60
CA ASN A 100 13.90 20.22 4.24
C ASN A 100 13.22 19.10 3.44
N ASN A 101 11.95 18.81 3.72
CA ASN A 101 11.19 17.81 2.98
C ASN A 101 10.98 18.22 1.52
N PHE A 102 10.56 19.47 1.27
CA PHE A 102 10.34 19.92 -0.09
C PHE A 102 11.63 20.20 -0.84
N ASP A 103 12.67 20.74 -0.19
CA ASP A 103 13.98 20.91 -0.80
C ASP A 103 14.53 19.55 -1.30
N PHE A 104 14.33 18.50 -0.51
CA PHE A 104 14.71 17.15 -0.94
C PHE A 104 13.87 16.63 -2.12
N GLN A 105 12.55 16.84 -2.12
CA GLN A 105 11.69 16.40 -3.21
C GLN A 105 12.01 17.13 -4.53
N HIS A 106 12.50 18.37 -4.46
CA HIS A 106 12.94 19.12 -5.63
C HIS A 106 14.15 18.51 -6.34
N LEU A 107 14.96 17.68 -5.65
CA LEU A 107 16.07 16.96 -6.28
C LEU A 107 15.61 15.86 -7.25
N VAL A 108 14.31 15.53 -7.27
CA VAL A 108 13.73 14.44 -8.05
C VAL A 108 12.64 14.95 -8.96
N ALA A 109 12.57 14.41 -10.17
CA ALA A 109 11.53 14.72 -11.16
C ALA A 109 10.22 14.01 -10.80
N LEU A 110 9.57 14.44 -9.71
CA LEU A 110 8.29 13.91 -9.26
C LEU A 110 7.12 14.62 -9.92
N ASP A 111 6.01 13.90 -10.13
CA ASP A 111 4.72 14.47 -10.57
C ASP A 111 3.91 14.98 -9.38
N TYR A 112 3.99 14.27 -8.25
CA TYR A 112 3.31 14.59 -7.00
C TYR A 112 4.32 14.82 -5.89
N ILE A 113 4.08 15.82 -5.07
CA ILE A 113 4.85 16.10 -3.85
C ILE A 113 4.01 15.78 -2.61
N CYS A 114 4.68 15.34 -1.55
CA CYS A 114 4.05 14.83 -0.34
C CYS A 114 4.47 15.64 0.87
N THR A 115 3.53 15.90 1.79
CA THR A 115 3.85 16.52 3.06
C THR A 115 4.68 15.59 3.94
N PRO A 116 5.56 16.09 4.81
CA PRO A 116 6.07 15.29 5.91
C PRO A 116 4.93 14.89 6.84
N THR A 117 5.11 13.76 7.55
CA THR A 117 4.08 13.24 8.46
C THR A 117 4.68 12.53 9.66
N PHE A 118 3.85 12.31 10.67
CA PHE A 118 4.13 11.51 11.84
C PHE A 118 3.20 10.31 11.92
N TYR A 119 3.56 9.38 12.80
CA TYR A 119 2.73 8.22 13.06
C TYR A 119 1.52 8.58 13.94
N VAL A 120 0.33 8.24 13.48
CA VAL A 120 -0.95 8.43 14.17
C VAL A 120 -1.34 7.14 14.89
N GLU A 121 -1.26 7.14 16.21
CA GLU A 121 -1.73 6.02 17.04
C GLU A 121 -3.23 6.07 17.28
N ASP A 122 -3.78 7.29 17.37
CA ASP A 122 -5.17 7.57 17.68
C ASP A 122 -5.56 8.94 17.09
N PHE A 123 -6.72 9.07 16.46
CA PHE A 123 -7.24 10.32 15.93
C PHE A 123 -7.61 11.33 17.03
N GLY A 124 -7.96 10.88 18.20
CA GLY A 124 -8.22 11.76 19.36
C GLY A 124 -6.96 12.32 20.03
N HIS A 125 -5.78 12.02 19.51
CA HIS A 125 -4.53 12.46 20.11
C HIS A 125 -4.05 13.80 19.52
N ARG A 126 -3.45 14.66 20.37
CA ARG A 126 -2.88 15.98 19.96
C ARG A 126 -1.86 15.92 18.80
N ILE A 127 -1.42 14.75 18.39
CA ILE A 127 -0.56 14.58 17.23
C ILE A 127 -1.29 14.98 15.94
N ILE A 128 -2.60 14.81 15.89
CA ILE A 128 -3.45 15.20 14.75
C ILE A 128 -3.37 16.70 14.51
N GLU A 129 -3.50 17.52 15.56
CA GLU A 129 -3.37 18.99 15.46
C GLU A 129 -2.03 19.38 14.82
N ARG A 130 -0.94 18.65 15.15
CA ARG A 130 0.38 18.90 14.58
C ARG A 130 0.50 18.44 13.13
N ILE A 131 -0.17 17.38 12.74
CA ILE A 131 -0.23 16.94 11.36
C ILE A 131 -0.95 17.97 10.50
N ILE A 132 -2.11 18.45 10.94
CA ILE A 132 -2.86 19.50 10.26
C ILE A 132 -2.02 20.78 10.16
N GLU A 133 -1.33 21.18 11.22
CA GLU A 133 -0.42 22.32 11.19
C GLU A 133 0.71 22.15 10.15
N ILE A 134 1.29 20.95 10.04
CA ILE A 134 2.30 20.64 9.02
C ILE A 134 1.70 20.77 7.62
N TRP A 135 0.49 20.30 7.40
CA TRP A 135 -0.19 20.43 6.12
C TRP A 135 -0.45 21.89 5.75
N GLN A 136 -0.95 22.70 6.71
CA GLN A 136 -1.14 24.14 6.53
C GLN A 136 0.17 24.85 6.17
N LYS A 137 1.26 24.54 6.89
CA LYS A 137 2.60 25.06 6.59
C LYS A 137 3.10 24.61 5.23
N SER A 138 2.82 23.37 4.85
CA SER A 138 3.19 22.82 3.54
C SER A 138 2.47 23.53 2.42
N VAL A 139 1.18 23.81 2.57
CA VAL A 139 0.40 24.63 1.62
C VAL A 139 0.98 26.04 1.52
N SER A 140 1.19 26.71 2.65
CA SER A 140 1.77 28.08 2.68
C SER A 140 3.15 28.13 2.05
N PHE A 141 3.98 27.10 2.25
CA PHE A 141 5.30 27.00 1.64
C PHE A 141 5.20 26.89 0.11
N ILE A 142 4.35 25.99 -0.39
CA ILE A 142 4.15 25.79 -1.83
C ILE A 142 3.65 27.06 -2.49
N GLU A 143 2.72 27.77 -1.89
CA GLU A 143 2.20 29.03 -2.39
C GLU A 143 3.28 30.11 -2.40
N SER A 144 4.08 30.25 -1.33
CA SER A 144 5.14 31.25 -1.23
C SER A 144 6.27 31.03 -2.25
N GLU A 145 6.59 29.77 -2.55
CA GLU A 145 7.64 29.41 -3.51
C GLU A 145 7.09 29.31 -4.97
N GLY A 146 5.79 29.51 -5.18
CA GLY A 146 5.15 29.44 -6.50
C GLY A 146 5.22 28.05 -7.13
N LEU A 147 5.20 26.98 -6.31
CA LEU A 147 5.29 25.60 -6.78
C LEU A 147 3.93 25.18 -7.34
N THR A 148 3.94 24.57 -8.53
CA THR A 148 2.71 24.18 -9.24
C THR A 148 2.42 22.68 -9.17
N LYS A 149 3.30 21.88 -8.56
CA LYS A 149 3.10 20.43 -8.43
C LYS A 149 1.98 20.12 -7.45
N PRO A 150 1.09 19.15 -7.76
CA PRO A 150 0.02 18.75 -6.86
C PRO A 150 0.57 18.23 -5.53
N LEU A 151 0.03 18.76 -4.42
CA LEU A 151 0.40 18.37 -3.06
C LEU A 151 -0.51 17.27 -2.54
N PHE A 152 0.08 16.23 -1.99
CA PHE A 152 -0.62 15.18 -1.24
C PHE A 152 -0.33 15.30 0.26
N ALA A 153 -1.38 15.42 1.05
CA ALA A 153 -1.30 15.27 2.49
C ALA A 153 -0.98 13.81 2.84
N THR A 154 0.05 13.58 3.65
CA THR A 154 0.53 12.23 3.96
C THR A 154 0.17 11.81 5.37
N MET A 155 -0.30 10.57 5.55
CA MET A 155 -0.60 9.99 6.86
C MET A 155 -0.07 8.57 7.00
N VAL A 156 0.42 8.23 8.19
CA VAL A 156 0.71 6.86 8.61
C VAL A 156 -0.05 6.56 9.87
N ILE A 157 -1.04 5.69 9.77
CA ILE A 157 -2.09 5.54 10.75
C ILE A 157 -2.09 4.12 11.29
N SER A 158 -2.20 3.96 12.62
CA SER A 158 -2.42 2.65 13.23
C SER A 158 -3.79 2.09 12.84
N GLU A 159 -3.89 0.79 12.54
CA GLU A 159 -5.18 0.12 12.38
C GLU A 159 -6.12 0.36 13.57
N LYS A 160 -5.57 0.46 14.80
CA LYS A 160 -6.34 0.75 16.01
C LYS A 160 -6.97 2.14 16.02
N ALA A 161 -6.36 3.12 15.35
CA ALA A 161 -6.91 4.47 15.28
C ALA A 161 -8.29 4.47 14.60
N PHE A 162 -8.54 3.51 13.72
CA PHE A 162 -9.83 3.32 13.06
C PHE A 162 -10.88 2.61 13.93
N SER A 163 -10.61 2.31 15.18
CA SER A 163 -11.61 1.70 16.08
C SER A 163 -12.73 2.64 16.52
N ASN A 164 -12.53 3.97 16.43
CA ASN A 164 -13.53 4.98 16.78
C ASN A 164 -13.70 5.99 15.64
N TYR A 165 -14.88 5.98 15.01
CA TYR A 165 -15.17 6.83 13.84
C TYR A 165 -15.48 8.28 14.23
N ASP A 166 -15.95 8.55 15.44
CA ASP A 166 -16.26 9.93 15.88
C ASP A 166 -15.02 10.83 15.77
N TYR A 167 -13.86 10.34 16.22
CA TYR A 167 -12.60 11.09 16.09
C TYR A 167 -12.12 11.24 14.63
N ILE A 168 -12.51 10.32 13.74
CA ILE A 168 -12.23 10.42 12.31
C ILE A 168 -13.10 11.51 11.70
N GLY A 169 -14.37 11.63 12.14
CA GLY A 169 -15.28 12.69 11.73
C GLY A 169 -14.70 14.07 12.05
N ASP A 170 -14.30 14.30 13.30
CA ASP A 170 -13.65 15.55 13.73
C ASP A 170 -12.43 15.90 12.87
N PHE A 171 -11.61 14.88 12.57
CA PHE A 171 -10.43 15.05 11.68
C PHE A 171 -10.82 15.40 10.24
N LEU A 172 -11.88 14.79 9.70
CA LEU A 172 -12.36 15.07 8.33
C LEU A 172 -12.90 16.49 8.23
N ASP A 173 -13.55 17.00 9.28
CA ASP A 173 -14.01 18.40 9.35
C ASP A 173 -12.81 19.36 9.28
N ASP A 174 -11.76 19.12 10.07
CA ASP A 174 -10.51 19.91 10.03
C ASP A 174 -9.81 19.83 8.65
N LEU A 175 -9.83 18.67 8.01
CA LEU A 175 -9.29 18.49 6.66
C LEU A 175 -10.13 19.23 5.61
N GLY A 176 -11.42 19.39 5.85
CA GLY A 176 -12.33 20.12 4.96
C GLY A 176 -11.83 21.51 4.61
N ASP A 177 -11.25 22.21 5.58
CA ASP A 177 -10.68 23.56 5.40
C ASP A 177 -9.45 23.57 4.47
N LEU A 178 -8.76 22.43 4.33
CA LEU A 178 -7.57 22.29 3.49
C LEU A 178 -7.85 21.62 2.14
N SER A 179 -9.04 21.06 1.94
CA SER A 179 -9.39 20.25 0.78
C SER A 179 -9.24 20.98 -0.57
N GLY A 180 -9.37 22.32 -0.58
CA GLY A 180 -9.13 23.15 -1.76
C GLY A 180 -7.65 23.39 -2.10
N SER A 181 -6.74 23.18 -1.15
CA SER A 181 -5.31 23.47 -1.28
C SER A 181 -4.45 22.22 -1.45
N VAL A 182 -4.99 21.04 -1.16
CA VAL A 182 -4.32 19.75 -1.40
C VAL A 182 -5.02 19.00 -2.52
N LYS A 183 -4.25 18.30 -3.35
CA LYS A 183 -4.78 17.46 -4.42
C LYS A 183 -5.44 16.20 -3.87
N GLY A 184 -4.92 15.68 -2.77
CA GLY A 184 -5.41 14.45 -2.19
C GLY A 184 -4.66 14.02 -0.95
N VAL A 185 -4.94 12.79 -0.53
CA VAL A 185 -4.34 12.14 0.64
C VAL A 185 -3.61 10.87 0.21
N TYR A 186 -2.34 10.76 0.59
CA TYR A 186 -1.61 9.49 0.60
C TYR A 186 -1.57 8.95 2.01
N PHE A 187 -2.11 7.79 2.25
CA PHE A 187 -2.02 7.19 3.56
C PHE A 187 -1.64 5.71 3.54
N THR A 188 -1.14 5.27 4.67
CA THR A 188 -0.70 3.91 4.92
C THR A 188 -1.21 3.47 6.28
N VAL A 189 -1.78 2.27 6.35
CA VAL A 189 -2.25 1.69 7.61
C VAL A 189 -1.17 0.80 8.21
N ASP A 190 -0.69 1.15 9.41
CA ASP A 190 0.17 0.27 10.19
C ASP A 190 -0.65 -0.86 10.80
N ARG A 191 -0.55 -1.99 10.18
CA ARG A 191 -1.19 -3.22 10.60
C ARG A 191 -0.25 -3.95 11.55
N ASN A 192 -0.21 -3.47 12.76
CA ASN A 192 0.62 -4.00 13.85
C ASN A 192 0.12 -5.36 14.33
N GLU A 193 0.11 -6.32 13.43
CA GLU A 193 -0.53 -7.56 13.58
C GLU A 193 0.40 -8.60 14.14
N MET A 194 -0.04 -9.21 15.18
CA MET A 194 0.66 -10.30 15.83
C MET A 194 0.40 -11.65 15.18
N SER A 195 -0.50 -11.70 14.19
CA SER A 195 -0.80 -12.93 13.46
C SER A 195 0.10 -13.09 12.23
N PRO A 196 0.61 -14.29 11.96
CA PRO A 196 1.26 -14.61 10.68
C PRO A 196 0.29 -14.52 9.49
N LEU A 197 -1.02 -14.42 9.73
CA LEU A 197 -2.05 -14.33 8.71
C LEU A 197 -2.26 -12.86 8.32
N ARG A 198 -1.58 -12.42 7.27
CA ARG A 198 -1.47 -11.01 6.85
C ARG A 198 -2.77 -10.36 6.40
N HIS A 199 -3.75 -11.14 6.00
CA HIS A 199 -5.01 -10.61 5.48
C HIS A 199 -6.07 -10.38 6.56
N ARG A 200 -5.76 -10.61 7.81
CA ARG A 200 -6.69 -10.48 8.93
C ARG A 200 -6.81 -9.03 9.37
N PHE A 201 -8.04 -8.54 9.51
CA PHE A 201 -8.38 -7.23 10.08
C PHE A 201 -9.36 -7.40 11.23
N ASP A 202 -9.39 -6.41 12.11
CA ASP A 202 -10.59 -6.17 12.90
C ASP A 202 -11.69 -5.62 11.99
N VAL A 203 -12.89 -6.20 12.05
CA VAL A 203 -14.00 -5.84 11.14
C VAL A 203 -14.39 -4.37 11.30
N LYS A 204 -14.44 -3.86 12.55
CA LYS A 204 -14.80 -2.46 12.82
C LYS A 204 -13.76 -1.52 12.24
N SER A 205 -12.47 -1.79 12.49
CA SER A 205 -11.38 -0.99 11.96
C SER A 205 -11.38 -1.00 10.42
N LEU A 206 -11.57 -2.18 9.80
CA LEU A 206 -11.65 -2.26 8.34
C LEU A 206 -12.86 -1.50 7.79
N THR A 207 -14.04 -1.63 8.41
CA THR A 207 -15.23 -0.85 8.02
C THR A 207 -14.91 0.65 8.04
N ASN A 208 -14.27 1.13 9.12
CA ASN A 208 -13.95 2.54 9.27
C ASN A 208 -12.82 3.01 8.32
N ILE A 209 -11.87 2.14 7.95
CA ILE A 209 -10.88 2.44 6.89
C ILE A 209 -11.59 2.64 5.55
N LEU A 210 -12.51 1.73 5.20
CA LEU A 210 -13.27 1.82 3.95
C LEU A 210 -14.17 3.06 3.93
N GLN A 211 -14.83 3.37 5.04
CA GLN A 211 -15.62 4.58 5.20
C GLN A 211 -14.76 5.85 5.05
N PHE A 212 -13.59 5.89 5.69
CA PHE A 212 -12.64 7.00 5.58
C PHE A 212 -12.21 7.26 4.13
N ILE A 213 -11.92 6.20 3.36
CA ILE A 213 -11.61 6.33 1.93
C ILE A 213 -12.81 6.94 1.18
N HIS A 214 -14.01 6.45 1.45
CA HIS A 214 -15.24 6.93 0.81
C HIS A 214 -15.47 8.40 1.11
N ASP A 215 -15.33 8.83 2.38
CA ASP A 215 -15.54 10.22 2.79
C ASP A 215 -14.50 11.17 2.19
N LEU A 216 -13.22 10.76 2.13
CA LEU A 216 -12.21 11.53 1.40
C LEU A 216 -12.58 11.72 -0.08
N LYS A 217 -13.19 10.72 -0.71
CA LYS A 217 -13.69 10.83 -2.09
C LYS A 217 -14.87 11.79 -2.21
N LEU A 218 -15.80 11.77 -1.25
CA LEU A 218 -16.91 12.73 -1.20
C LEU A 218 -16.42 14.17 -1.06
N MET A 219 -15.29 14.40 -0.39
CA MET A 219 -14.61 15.70 -0.31
C MET A 219 -13.90 16.12 -1.61
N GLY A 220 -13.95 15.28 -2.66
CA GLY A 220 -13.29 15.55 -3.96
C GLY A 220 -11.78 15.29 -3.98
N LEU A 221 -11.23 14.68 -2.94
CA LEU A 221 -9.80 14.39 -2.83
C LEU A 221 -9.41 13.14 -3.64
N THR A 222 -8.21 13.16 -4.20
CA THR A 222 -7.57 11.96 -4.73
C THR A 222 -7.03 11.12 -3.59
N VAL A 223 -7.37 9.83 -3.54
CA VAL A 223 -6.97 8.94 -2.44
C VAL A 223 -5.98 7.89 -2.93
N ILE A 224 -4.82 7.85 -2.29
CA ILE A 224 -3.76 6.87 -2.53
C ILE A 224 -3.54 6.06 -1.26
N VAL A 225 -3.64 4.74 -1.33
CA VAL A 225 -3.39 3.85 -0.19
C VAL A 225 -2.14 3.02 -0.45
N GLY A 226 -1.09 3.21 0.35
CA GLY A 226 0.18 2.50 0.21
C GLY A 226 0.23 1.16 0.93
N PHE A 227 1.17 0.29 0.55
CA PHE A 227 1.46 -1.02 1.19
C PHE A 227 0.28 -1.97 1.23
N THR A 228 -0.39 -2.14 0.12
CA THR A 228 -1.55 -3.04 -0.02
C THR A 228 -1.17 -4.38 -0.62
N SER A 229 -1.91 -5.42 -0.29
CA SER A 229 -2.01 -6.68 -1.00
C SER A 229 -3.38 -6.79 -1.66
N VAL A 230 -4.02 -7.96 -1.64
CA VAL A 230 -5.36 -8.18 -2.22
C VAL A 230 -6.45 -7.31 -1.61
N GLU A 231 -6.30 -6.83 -0.38
CA GLU A 231 -7.21 -5.86 0.24
C GLU A 231 -7.25 -4.50 -0.48
N GLY A 232 -6.25 -4.19 -1.30
CA GLY A 232 -6.29 -3.03 -2.18
C GLY A 232 -7.49 -2.99 -3.11
N LEU A 233 -8.06 -4.17 -3.44
CA LEU A 233 -9.30 -4.27 -4.22
C LEU A 233 -10.51 -3.74 -3.46
N LEU A 234 -10.57 -3.95 -2.13
CA LEU A 234 -11.62 -3.39 -1.29
C LEU A 234 -11.51 -1.86 -1.27
N TYR A 235 -10.27 -1.33 -1.09
CA TYR A 235 -10.03 0.12 -1.09
C TYR A 235 -10.43 0.77 -2.42
N SER A 236 -10.07 0.13 -3.55
CA SER A 236 -10.47 0.59 -4.87
C SER A 236 -11.99 0.60 -5.05
N SER A 237 -12.72 -0.39 -4.49
CA SER A 237 -14.18 -0.47 -4.63
C SER A 237 -14.93 0.65 -3.91
N VAL A 238 -14.37 1.23 -2.86
CA VAL A 238 -14.98 2.35 -2.12
C VAL A 238 -14.43 3.72 -2.53
N GLY A 239 -13.54 3.77 -3.54
CA GLY A 239 -13.12 5.00 -4.17
C GLY A 239 -11.64 5.35 -4.05
N ALA A 240 -10.74 4.49 -3.54
CA ALA A 240 -9.32 4.75 -3.67
C ALA A 240 -8.92 4.84 -5.15
N ASP A 241 -8.33 5.98 -5.54
CA ASP A 241 -7.88 6.21 -6.92
C ASP A 241 -6.66 5.38 -7.25
N PHE A 242 -5.76 5.24 -6.27
CA PHE A 242 -4.55 4.44 -6.41
C PHE A 242 -4.34 3.54 -5.19
N VAL A 243 -3.84 2.35 -5.46
CA VAL A 243 -3.35 1.43 -4.44
C VAL A 243 -1.90 1.09 -4.71
N GLY A 244 -1.05 1.21 -3.69
CA GLY A 244 0.38 0.95 -3.77
C GLY A 244 0.72 -0.45 -3.28
N THR A 245 1.36 -1.27 -4.11
CA THR A 245 1.83 -2.62 -3.77
C THR A 245 3.27 -2.85 -4.19
N GLY A 246 3.95 -3.81 -3.59
CA GLY A 246 5.35 -4.06 -3.89
C GLY A 246 5.66 -5.49 -4.32
N TRP A 247 6.87 -5.67 -4.90
CA TRP A 247 7.32 -7.00 -5.35
C TRP A 247 7.61 -7.95 -4.20
N PHE A 248 8.14 -7.46 -3.08
CA PHE A 248 8.31 -8.30 -1.89
C PHE A 248 7.05 -8.31 -1.05
N TYR A 249 6.78 -9.46 -0.46
CA TYR A 249 5.68 -9.63 0.45
C TYR A 249 5.70 -8.64 1.63
N SER A 250 6.89 -8.19 2.08
CA SER A 250 7.04 -7.15 3.11
C SER A 250 6.64 -5.74 2.65
N LEU A 251 6.54 -5.51 1.34
CA LEU A 251 6.09 -4.25 0.74
C LEU A 251 4.57 -4.21 0.46
N ARG A 252 3.88 -5.30 0.77
CA ARG A 252 2.42 -5.44 0.61
C ARG A 252 1.67 -5.27 1.92
N LYS A 253 2.38 -4.91 2.96
CA LYS A 253 1.84 -4.62 4.29
C LYS A 253 2.81 -3.68 4.99
N PHE A 254 2.32 -2.53 5.43
CA PHE A 254 3.14 -1.64 6.25
C PHE A 254 3.22 -2.16 7.68
N ASN A 255 4.43 -2.08 8.25
CA ASN A 255 4.68 -2.34 9.65
C ASN A 255 5.74 -1.36 10.14
N ARG A 256 5.36 -0.47 11.05
CA ARG A 256 6.24 0.55 11.62
C ARG A 256 7.44 -0.04 12.33
N ILE A 257 7.22 -1.10 13.08
CA ILE A 257 8.25 -1.82 13.80
C ILE A 257 8.63 -3.05 12.99
N GLN A 258 9.57 -2.92 12.09
CA GLN A 258 10.23 -4.11 11.56
C GLN A 258 11.00 -4.74 12.73
N LYS A 259 10.42 -5.78 13.34
CA LYS A 259 11.21 -6.65 14.22
C LYS A 259 12.33 -7.19 13.33
N GLY A 260 13.55 -6.69 13.53
CA GLY A 260 14.72 -7.25 12.88
C GLY A 260 14.66 -8.76 13.05
N LEU A 261 14.67 -9.50 11.96
CA LEU A 261 14.86 -10.94 12.03
C LEU A 261 16.17 -11.15 12.78
N PRO A 262 16.21 -12.06 13.78
CA PRO A 262 17.47 -12.39 14.44
C PRO A 262 18.53 -12.64 13.35
N PRO A 263 19.73 -12.08 13.45
CA PRO A 263 20.77 -12.19 12.42
C PRO A 263 21.05 -13.63 11.98
N GLU A 264 20.81 -14.58 12.85
CA GLU A 264 21.04 -16.01 12.61
C GLU A 264 19.93 -16.73 11.83
N LYS A 265 18.78 -16.07 11.55
CA LYS A 265 17.62 -16.69 10.85
C LYS A 265 17.17 -15.93 9.61
N SER A 266 17.92 -14.94 9.15
CA SER A 266 17.51 -14.08 8.02
C SER A 266 17.70 -14.70 6.62
N PHE A 267 18.28 -15.87 6.50
CA PHE A 267 18.50 -16.59 5.22
C PHE A 267 17.49 -17.70 4.95
N GLY A 268 16.26 -17.56 5.43
CA GLY A 268 15.18 -18.42 4.94
C GLY A 268 14.98 -18.16 3.44
N ILE A 269 15.04 -19.21 2.62
CA ILE A 269 14.67 -19.16 1.20
C ILE A 269 13.30 -18.48 1.12
N GLN A 270 13.24 -17.35 0.42
CA GLN A 270 11.98 -16.63 0.28
C GLN A 270 11.01 -17.48 -0.53
N LYS A 271 9.94 -17.94 0.11
CA LYS A 271 8.94 -18.80 -0.55
C LYS A 271 8.35 -18.07 -1.75
N LYS A 272 8.40 -18.68 -2.91
CA LYS A 272 7.70 -18.23 -4.11
C LYS A 272 6.20 -18.28 -3.83
N ARG A 273 5.48 -17.23 -4.19
CA ARG A 273 4.04 -17.08 -3.92
C ARG A 273 3.29 -16.75 -5.20
N TYR A 274 2.04 -17.16 -5.23
CA TYR A 274 1.07 -16.85 -6.26
C TYR A 274 -0.07 -16.02 -5.64
N THR A 275 -0.41 -14.92 -6.27
CA THR A 275 -1.57 -14.10 -5.88
C THR A 275 -2.80 -14.64 -6.59
N SER A 276 -3.75 -15.15 -5.83
CA SER A 276 -4.97 -15.71 -6.36
C SER A 276 -6.19 -14.95 -5.87
N ILE A 277 -6.90 -14.31 -6.78
CA ILE A 277 -8.18 -13.68 -6.47
C ILE A 277 -9.29 -14.72 -6.35
N LYS A 278 -9.14 -15.88 -6.99
CA LYS A 278 -10.06 -17.02 -6.80
C LYS A 278 -10.15 -17.51 -5.35
N VAL A 279 -9.13 -17.27 -4.53
CA VAL A 279 -9.13 -17.51 -3.07
C VAL A 279 -8.85 -16.23 -2.28
N PHE A 280 -8.80 -15.10 -2.95
CA PHE A 280 -8.57 -13.74 -2.42
C PHE A 280 -7.39 -13.70 -1.43
N SER A 281 -6.27 -14.31 -1.82
CA SER A 281 -5.10 -14.48 -0.97
C SER A 281 -3.82 -14.73 -1.77
N GLU A 282 -2.68 -14.59 -1.11
CA GLU A 282 -1.38 -15.00 -1.61
C GLU A 282 -1.02 -16.39 -1.06
N VAL A 283 -0.90 -17.37 -1.93
CA VAL A 283 -0.59 -18.75 -1.56
C VAL A 283 0.85 -19.13 -1.91
N PRO A 284 1.55 -19.92 -1.10
CA PRO A 284 2.87 -20.42 -1.48
C PRO A 284 2.75 -21.46 -2.59
N LEU A 285 3.55 -21.31 -3.65
CA LEU A 285 3.52 -22.17 -4.83
C LEU A 285 3.73 -23.63 -4.50
N GLN A 286 4.74 -23.95 -3.67
CA GLN A 286 5.09 -25.32 -3.33
C GLN A 286 3.92 -26.05 -2.68
N GLU A 287 3.34 -25.44 -1.64
CA GLU A 287 2.36 -26.10 -0.81
C GLU A 287 0.97 -26.13 -1.46
N ALA A 288 0.58 -25.04 -2.13
CA ALA A 288 -0.79 -24.88 -2.63
C ALA A 288 -0.97 -25.36 -4.08
N ILE A 289 0.10 -25.39 -4.88
CA ILE A 289 0.00 -25.74 -6.30
C ILE A 289 0.74 -27.04 -6.58
N TYR A 290 2.05 -27.11 -6.29
CA TYR A 290 2.86 -28.29 -6.63
C TYR A 290 2.50 -29.53 -5.80
N ASN A 291 2.40 -29.42 -4.47
CA ASN A 291 2.10 -30.58 -3.62
C ASN A 291 0.68 -31.11 -3.81
N VAL A 292 -0.28 -30.24 -4.16
CA VAL A 292 -1.68 -30.63 -4.41
C VAL A 292 -1.88 -31.07 -5.85
N GLY A 293 -1.12 -30.49 -6.79
CA GLY A 293 -1.15 -30.82 -8.21
C GLY A 293 -2.39 -30.31 -8.94
N SER A 294 -2.71 -30.93 -10.08
CA SER A 294 -3.74 -30.47 -11.02
C SER A 294 -5.14 -30.22 -10.42
N PRO A 295 -5.61 -30.92 -9.37
CA PRO A 295 -6.88 -30.58 -8.75
C PRO A 295 -6.96 -29.15 -8.17
N SER A 296 -5.81 -28.56 -7.80
CA SER A 296 -5.76 -27.20 -7.28
C SER A 296 -5.84 -26.12 -8.38
N HIS A 297 -5.46 -26.44 -9.61
CA HIS A 297 -5.28 -25.45 -10.68
C HIS A 297 -6.55 -24.64 -10.96
N SER A 298 -7.70 -25.31 -11.11
CA SER A 298 -8.98 -24.62 -11.36
C SER A 298 -9.45 -23.72 -10.21
N LEU A 299 -8.99 -23.99 -8.98
CA LEU A 299 -9.36 -23.29 -7.77
C LEU A 299 -8.44 -22.13 -7.42
N ILE A 300 -7.18 -22.17 -7.90
CA ILE A 300 -6.12 -21.23 -7.52
C ILE A 300 -5.67 -20.37 -8.69
N LEU A 301 -5.41 -20.98 -9.89
CA LEU A 301 -4.83 -20.26 -11.02
C LEU A 301 -5.87 -19.35 -11.71
N ASN A 302 -5.46 -18.16 -12.09
CA ASN A 302 -6.34 -17.06 -12.54
C ASN A 302 -6.18 -16.72 -14.04
N ASP A 303 -5.58 -17.59 -14.85
CA ASP A 303 -5.24 -17.35 -16.26
C ASP A 303 -4.22 -16.20 -16.42
N CYS A 304 -3.16 -16.23 -15.60
CA CYS A 304 -2.00 -15.35 -15.71
C CYS A 304 -0.95 -15.89 -16.68
N PHE A 305 -0.03 -15.03 -17.10
CA PHE A 305 1.05 -15.43 -18.02
C PHE A 305 1.89 -16.61 -17.52
N ILE A 306 2.09 -16.75 -16.20
CA ILE A 306 2.88 -17.80 -15.56
C ILE A 306 2.12 -19.15 -15.47
N ASP A 307 0.79 -19.16 -15.63
CA ASP A 307 -0.01 -20.35 -15.35
C ASP A 307 0.30 -21.53 -16.26
N ASN A 308 0.66 -21.26 -17.52
CA ASN A 308 1.09 -22.31 -18.44
C ASN A 308 2.37 -22.97 -17.98
N GLU A 309 3.32 -22.23 -17.42
CA GLU A 309 4.55 -22.76 -16.84
C GLU A 309 4.25 -23.63 -15.61
N LEU A 310 3.37 -23.14 -14.72
CA LEU A 310 2.94 -23.89 -13.54
C LEU A 310 2.21 -25.19 -13.87
N MET A 311 1.48 -25.23 -14.99
CA MET A 311 0.78 -26.42 -15.47
C MET A 311 1.67 -27.37 -16.30
N SER A 312 2.82 -26.90 -16.80
CA SER A 312 3.71 -27.69 -17.66
C SER A 312 4.50 -28.77 -16.92
N GLY A 313 4.47 -28.75 -15.59
CA GLY A 313 5.23 -29.69 -14.75
C GLY A 313 6.69 -29.31 -14.52
N LEU A 314 7.07 -28.04 -14.80
CA LEU A 314 8.39 -27.51 -14.41
C LEU A 314 8.58 -27.63 -12.89
N GLU A 315 9.79 -27.92 -12.47
CA GLU A 315 10.14 -27.91 -11.04
C GLU A 315 10.04 -26.50 -10.47
N ILE A 316 9.65 -26.38 -9.21
CA ILE A 316 9.46 -25.06 -8.57
C ILE A 316 10.73 -24.19 -8.61
N ASP A 317 11.91 -24.83 -8.58
CA ASP A 317 13.19 -24.11 -8.62
C ASP A 317 13.46 -23.49 -10.00
N GLU A 318 12.86 -24.02 -11.05
CA GLU A 318 12.94 -23.50 -12.42
C GLU A 318 12.06 -22.26 -12.63
N ILE A 319 11.01 -22.10 -11.82
CA ILE A 319 10.17 -20.89 -11.87
C ILE A 319 10.95 -19.66 -11.38
N ASN A 320 11.02 -18.64 -12.22
CA ASN A 320 11.73 -17.41 -11.87
C ASN A 320 10.96 -16.62 -10.80
N SER A 321 11.62 -16.27 -9.70
CA SER A 321 11.01 -15.48 -8.63
C SER A 321 10.49 -14.10 -9.11
N ASN A 322 11.14 -13.51 -10.15
CA ASN A 322 10.67 -12.25 -10.72
C ASN A 322 9.34 -12.43 -11.46
N ASP A 323 9.05 -13.60 -12.01
CA ASP A 323 7.78 -13.90 -12.66
C ASP A 323 6.64 -14.03 -11.63
N CYS A 324 6.93 -14.60 -10.45
CA CYS A 324 5.99 -14.59 -9.33
C CYS A 324 5.67 -13.16 -8.83
N TYR A 325 6.67 -12.26 -8.86
CA TYR A 325 6.40 -10.85 -8.53
C TYR A 325 5.56 -10.17 -9.60
N LEU A 326 5.90 -10.36 -10.87
CA LEU A 326 5.16 -9.80 -11.99
C LEU A 326 3.71 -10.32 -12.02
N GLN A 327 3.49 -11.60 -11.74
CA GLN A 327 2.16 -12.21 -11.63
C GLN A 327 1.28 -11.49 -10.58
N HIS A 328 1.86 -11.07 -9.45
CA HIS A 328 1.12 -10.29 -8.48
C HIS A 328 0.64 -8.94 -9.05
N PHE A 329 1.51 -8.23 -9.79
CA PHE A 329 1.12 -6.97 -10.43
C PHE A 329 0.09 -7.19 -11.53
N GLU A 330 0.23 -8.24 -12.35
CA GLU A 330 -0.76 -8.62 -13.36
C GLU A 330 -2.15 -8.82 -12.74
N GLU A 331 -2.24 -9.62 -11.67
CA GLU A 331 -3.49 -9.89 -10.99
C GLU A 331 -4.10 -8.66 -10.36
N MET A 332 -3.33 -7.90 -9.60
CA MET A 332 -3.82 -6.68 -8.99
C MET A 332 -4.31 -5.68 -10.03
N HIS A 333 -3.54 -5.45 -11.10
CA HIS A 333 -3.92 -4.56 -12.19
C HIS A 333 -5.20 -5.01 -12.89
N LYS A 334 -5.30 -6.30 -13.27
CA LYS A 334 -6.47 -6.89 -13.92
C LYS A 334 -7.75 -6.67 -13.10
N TYR A 335 -7.70 -6.96 -11.80
CA TYR A 335 -8.89 -6.84 -10.96
C TYR A 335 -9.20 -5.40 -10.53
N ILE A 336 -8.20 -4.53 -10.37
CA ILE A 336 -8.45 -3.08 -10.18
C ILE A 336 -9.15 -2.53 -11.43
N LYS A 337 -8.68 -2.83 -12.65
CA LYS A 337 -9.35 -2.40 -13.89
C LYS A 337 -10.77 -2.96 -14.00
N LEU A 338 -10.98 -4.21 -13.59
CA LEU A 338 -12.33 -4.78 -13.53
C LEU A 338 -13.25 -3.99 -12.59
N ILE A 339 -12.77 -3.67 -11.38
CA ILE A 339 -13.57 -2.89 -10.41
C ILE A 339 -13.80 -1.47 -10.93
N ASP A 340 -12.77 -0.83 -11.50
CA ASP A 340 -12.89 0.53 -12.06
C ASP A 340 -13.82 0.62 -13.28
N SER A 341 -14.11 -0.51 -13.96
CA SER A 341 -15.07 -0.54 -15.08
C SER A 341 -16.53 -0.39 -14.66
N TYR A 342 -16.84 -0.57 -13.37
CA TYR A 342 -18.18 -0.33 -12.85
C TYR A 342 -18.38 1.16 -12.56
N PRO A 343 -19.59 1.72 -12.87
CA PRO A 343 -19.80 3.17 -12.87
C PRO A 343 -19.82 3.79 -11.47
N ASP A 344 -20.31 3.07 -10.48
CA ASP A 344 -20.51 3.61 -9.13
C ASP A 344 -20.02 2.67 -8.02
N VAL A 345 -19.98 3.19 -6.81
CA VAL A 345 -19.47 2.49 -5.62
C VAL A 345 -20.34 1.29 -5.26
N VAL A 346 -21.65 1.36 -5.52
CA VAL A 346 -22.58 0.26 -5.21
C VAL A 346 -22.25 -0.96 -6.07
N GLU A 347 -22.14 -0.78 -7.38
CA GLU A 347 -21.79 -1.87 -8.31
C GLU A 347 -20.36 -2.40 -8.07
N LYS A 348 -19.40 -1.51 -7.77
CA LYS A 348 -18.02 -1.90 -7.41
C LYS A 348 -18.00 -2.78 -6.17
N THR A 349 -18.71 -2.39 -5.12
CA THR A 349 -18.79 -3.16 -3.87
C THR A 349 -19.56 -4.46 -4.04
N ASP A 350 -20.60 -4.50 -4.88
CA ASP A 350 -21.30 -5.75 -5.23
C ASP A 350 -20.38 -6.73 -5.95
N LYS A 351 -19.55 -6.23 -6.87
CA LYS A 351 -18.55 -7.07 -7.54
C LYS A 351 -17.53 -7.64 -6.57
N ILE A 352 -17.07 -6.85 -5.58
CA ILE A 352 -16.20 -7.37 -4.53
C ILE A 352 -16.89 -8.46 -3.71
N LEU A 353 -18.15 -8.28 -3.33
CA LEU A 353 -18.90 -9.31 -2.59
C LEU A 353 -19.04 -10.62 -3.39
N GLU A 354 -19.27 -10.54 -4.71
CA GLU A 354 -19.26 -11.69 -5.61
C GLU A 354 -17.91 -12.42 -5.63
N LEU A 355 -16.80 -11.67 -5.74
CA LEU A 355 -15.45 -12.24 -5.72
C LEU A 355 -15.14 -12.91 -4.38
N LEU A 356 -15.54 -12.31 -3.27
CA LEU A 356 -15.35 -12.87 -1.94
C LEU A 356 -16.17 -14.14 -1.71
N GLU A 357 -17.41 -14.20 -2.21
CA GLU A 357 -18.21 -15.43 -2.13
C GLU A 357 -17.62 -16.55 -2.98
N THR A 358 -17.15 -16.24 -4.18
CA THR A 358 -16.41 -17.18 -5.02
C THR A 358 -15.16 -17.70 -4.32
N ALA A 359 -14.39 -16.81 -3.68
CA ALA A 359 -13.20 -17.17 -2.94
C ALA A 359 -13.51 -18.11 -1.76
N LYS A 360 -14.59 -17.85 -1.03
CA LYS A 360 -15.05 -18.71 0.06
C LYS A 360 -15.32 -20.12 -0.42
N ILE A 361 -16.11 -20.26 -1.50
CA ILE A 361 -16.44 -21.56 -2.11
C ILE A 361 -15.17 -22.29 -2.57
N ASN A 362 -14.24 -21.59 -3.20
CA ASN A 362 -13.01 -22.17 -3.69
C ASN A 362 -12.09 -22.62 -2.56
N ILE A 363 -11.98 -21.84 -1.47
CA ILE A 363 -11.23 -22.22 -0.26
C ILE A 363 -11.81 -23.50 0.35
N GLU A 364 -13.14 -23.59 0.49
CA GLU A 364 -13.80 -24.79 1.01
C GLU A 364 -13.50 -26.02 0.13
N LYS A 365 -13.64 -25.89 -1.20
CA LYS A 365 -13.30 -26.96 -2.14
C LYS A 365 -11.83 -27.36 -2.05
N PHE A 366 -10.94 -26.36 -2.03
CA PHE A 366 -9.48 -26.59 -1.95
C PHE A 366 -9.10 -27.31 -0.66
N ASN A 367 -9.64 -26.90 0.48
CA ASN A 367 -9.34 -27.48 1.77
C ASN A 367 -9.83 -28.94 1.89
N ASN A 368 -10.82 -29.32 1.10
CA ASN A 368 -11.36 -30.69 1.04
C ASN A 368 -10.67 -31.56 -0.05
N LEU A 369 -9.68 -31.06 -0.77
CA LEU A 369 -8.96 -31.88 -1.75
C LEU A 369 -8.20 -33.02 -1.09
N PRO A 370 -8.19 -34.22 -1.68
CA PRO A 370 -7.37 -35.32 -1.20
C PRO A 370 -5.88 -34.94 -1.11
N HIS A 371 -5.21 -35.37 -0.07
CA HIS A 371 -3.77 -35.13 0.16
C HIS A 371 -3.38 -33.66 0.35
N ASN A 372 -4.33 -32.75 0.51
CA ASN A 372 -4.03 -31.34 0.81
C ASN A 372 -3.43 -31.24 2.23
N THR A 373 -2.16 -30.85 2.28
CA THR A 373 -1.42 -30.62 3.54
C THR A 373 -1.31 -29.14 3.91
N TYR A 374 -1.86 -28.25 3.07
CA TYR A 374 -1.82 -26.79 3.26
C TYR A 374 -3.23 -26.20 3.20
N PRO A 375 -3.99 -26.20 4.31
CA PRO A 375 -5.29 -25.57 4.32
C PRO A 375 -5.15 -24.04 4.20
N ILE A 376 -5.91 -23.43 3.30
CA ILE A 376 -6.01 -21.97 3.18
C ILE A 376 -6.96 -21.48 4.28
N ASN A 377 -6.49 -20.53 5.10
CA ASN A 377 -7.37 -19.88 6.08
C ASN A 377 -8.25 -18.84 5.38
N GLY A 378 -9.55 -19.00 5.46
CA GLY A 378 -10.57 -18.14 4.84
C GLY A 378 -11.21 -17.12 5.80
N ASP A 379 -10.73 -16.98 7.06
CA ASP A 379 -11.33 -16.09 8.06
C ASP A 379 -11.45 -14.64 7.56
N HIS A 380 -10.45 -14.16 6.82
CA HIS A 380 -10.42 -12.81 6.26
C HIS A 380 -11.55 -12.56 5.27
N ILE A 381 -12.02 -13.58 4.53
CA ILE A 381 -13.11 -13.45 3.57
C ILE A 381 -14.40 -12.98 4.27
N ASN A 382 -14.71 -13.58 5.40
CA ASN A 382 -15.88 -13.17 6.19
C ASN A 382 -15.74 -11.77 6.77
N GLN A 383 -14.51 -11.39 7.20
CA GLN A 383 -14.21 -10.05 7.71
C GLN A 383 -14.38 -8.99 6.62
N TYR A 384 -13.84 -9.24 5.42
CA TYR A 384 -13.96 -8.36 4.25
C TYR A 384 -15.40 -8.20 3.80
N SER A 385 -16.13 -9.32 3.65
CA SER A 385 -17.56 -9.30 3.27
C SER A 385 -18.38 -8.51 4.27
N LYS A 386 -18.14 -8.69 5.58
CA LYS A 386 -18.85 -7.94 6.63
C LYS A 386 -18.52 -6.45 6.59
N ALA A 387 -17.26 -6.08 6.43
CA ALA A 387 -16.85 -4.69 6.37
C ALA A 387 -17.46 -3.96 5.15
N ILE A 388 -17.44 -4.57 3.96
CA ILE A 388 -18.08 -4.01 2.76
C ILE A 388 -19.59 -3.84 2.95
N ARG A 389 -20.29 -4.83 3.52
CA ARG A 389 -21.73 -4.71 3.80
C ARG A 389 -22.03 -3.57 4.76
N ASN A 390 -21.27 -3.43 5.85
CA ASN A 390 -21.44 -2.35 6.79
C ASN A 390 -21.30 -0.96 6.12
N VAL A 391 -20.32 -0.78 5.23
CA VAL A 391 -20.17 0.48 4.49
C VAL A 391 -21.33 0.71 3.53
N LYS A 392 -21.82 -0.33 2.86
CA LYS A 392 -23.01 -0.23 1.99
C LYS A 392 -24.24 0.18 2.79
N GLU A 393 -24.50 -0.44 3.93
CA GLU A 393 -25.62 -0.12 4.80
C GLU A 393 -25.56 1.31 5.33
N ALA A 394 -24.36 1.80 5.63
CA ALA A 394 -24.18 3.17 6.14
C ALA A 394 -24.38 4.26 5.08
N ASN A 395 -24.11 3.99 3.80
CA ASN A 395 -24.06 5.04 2.77
C ASN A 395 -25.08 4.89 1.66
N PHE A 396 -25.61 3.67 1.40
CA PHE A 396 -26.36 3.40 0.16
C PHE A 396 -27.70 2.65 0.36
N LEU A 397 -28.00 2.23 1.57
CA LEU A 397 -29.27 1.60 1.95
C LEU A 397 -30.03 2.44 2.95
#